data_e3d4f65eeb3016783eb8261fb7d206c1
#
_entry.id   e3d4f65eeb3016783eb8261fb7d206c1
#
_cell.length_a   1.000
_cell.length_b   1.000
_cell.length_c   1.000
_cell.angle_alpha   90.00
_cell.angle_beta   90.00
_cell.angle_gamma   90.00
#
_symmetry.space_group_name_H-M   'P 1'
#
loop_
_entity.id
_entity.type
_entity.pdbx_description
1 polymer ?
#
loop_
_entity_poly.entity_id
_entity_poly.type
_entity_poly.pdbx_seq_one_letter_code
_entity_poly.pdbx_strand_id
1 'polypeptide(L)'
;MDTQDDSNDSVREEVWAHFIAAKTTNHRKFLKGDSNATSEYIYENQKEDSQKIITEFKNGKRVVSVQKRTKVGADGLMICVVVDMGMENGDLFTEPENVRIITGMSNCDWEKGMIEKCPLCYKDKIFHHGQLPKANLKNLKNALIIIDEIDSGDKENQILHQTLKDSGVLDVKFMTDNNIRFIFISATIIRELHELYRWGTLHESITMSIPSSYIGHGDFLKLGIIQEFFPMNSRAQAEKWIDEDILTYGTDFRVHIARTTDKYVGNIQDACIKKGIQFMNHNAFERLSSNELQKIFEEPLMNHIVICVKGFYRRANLIPNKWKLRIGATHELHTKTVDNNVQIQGLPGRMSGYWREIIESGHKTGPYRTSIDAVIEYEKVYLDPLGDNPYQTFGFKKNSRGKITQTTVTLLNPVHIENLIAIDLPEPEKTYDISGPFEDTTSAKKWCDENLNSEYGSSTHGTYNEDGTKNKISGTYIKARSLIKILNEKDTRVDSDLGWGTKAGSGYSRIRPILNGDKLKYLVIYDKTQKK
;
A
#
# COMPACT_ATOMS: atom_id res chain seq x y z
N MET A 1 -39.38 -21.51 18.37
CA MET A 1 -38.02 -21.74 17.84
C MET A 1 -37.13 -20.51 17.97
N ASP A 2 -37.53 -19.56 18.85
CA ASP A 2 -36.95 -18.18 18.94
C ASP A 2 -36.16 -17.89 20.23
N THR A 3 -35.90 -18.93 21.07
CA THR A 3 -35.24 -18.69 22.37
C THR A 3 -33.72 -18.96 22.37
N GLN A 4 -33.17 -19.46 21.26
CA GLN A 4 -31.72 -19.74 21.17
C GLN A 4 -30.93 -18.59 20.58
N ASP A 5 -31.58 -17.67 19.86
CA ASP A 5 -30.97 -16.50 19.22
C ASP A 5 -30.68 -15.39 20.25
N ASP A 6 -31.64 -15.08 21.15
CA ASP A 6 -31.50 -14.02 22.17
C ASP A 6 -30.35 -14.30 23.17
N SER A 7 -30.06 -15.58 23.45
CA SER A 7 -28.98 -15.94 24.39
C SER A 7 -27.58 -15.74 23.78
N ASN A 8 -27.44 -15.94 22.48
CA ASN A 8 -26.17 -15.73 21.78
C ASN A 8 -25.84 -14.24 21.61
N ASP A 9 -26.84 -13.41 21.38
CA ASP A 9 -26.65 -11.97 21.23
C ASP A 9 -26.21 -11.33 22.55
N SER A 10 -26.80 -11.71 23.68
CA SER A 10 -26.39 -11.19 25.00
C SER A 10 -24.95 -11.59 25.36
N VAL A 11 -24.51 -12.80 25.03
CA VAL A 11 -23.13 -13.26 25.25
C VAL A 11 -22.13 -12.49 24.37
N ARG A 12 -22.48 -12.22 23.11
CA ARG A 12 -21.65 -11.44 22.19
C ARG A 12 -21.51 -9.98 22.62
N GLU A 13 -22.61 -9.35 23.06
CA GLU A 13 -22.59 -7.99 23.59
C GLU A 13 -21.75 -7.89 24.87
N GLU A 14 -21.85 -8.86 25.76
CA GLU A 14 -21.07 -8.89 27.00
C GLU A 14 -19.57 -9.03 26.73
N VAL A 15 -19.16 -9.94 25.83
CA VAL A 15 -17.77 -10.12 25.41
C VAL A 15 -17.22 -8.83 24.76
N TRP A 16 -18.02 -8.19 23.92
CA TRP A 16 -17.65 -6.93 23.27
C TRP A 16 -17.52 -5.79 24.26
N ALA A 17 -18.50 -5.60 25.14
CA ALA A 17 -18.48 -4.57 26.17
C ALA A 17 -17.26 -4.74 27.10
N HIS A 18 -16.95 -5.97 27.51
CA HIS A 18 -15.80 -6.27 28.34
C HIS A 18 -14.47 -5.94 27.63
N PHE A 19 -14.34 -6.32 26.36
CA PHE A 19 -13.17 -6.01 25.54
C PHE A 19 -12.94 -4.48 25.40
N ILE A 20 -13.98 -3.71 25.09
CA ILE A 20 -13.92 -2.24 24.98
C ILE A 20 -13.53 -1.61 26.31
N ALA A 21 -14.15 -2.03 27.42
CA ALA A 21 -13.88 -1.49 28.74
C ALA A 21 -12.42 -1.71 29.17
N ALA A 22 -11.89 -2.91 28.93
CA ALA A 22 -10.50 -3.24 29.25
C ALA A 22 -9.51 -2.40 28.46
N LYS A 23 -9.71 -2.26 27.14
CA LYS A 23 -8.88 -1.44 26.27
C LYS A 23 -8.91 0.03 26.63
N THR A 24 -10.07 0.60 26.89
CA THR A 24 -10.25 2.00 27.30
C THR A 24 -9.55 2.31 28.61
N THR A 25 -9.70 1.44 29.61
CA THR A 25 -9.07 1.61 30.93
C THR A 25 -7.55 1.59 30.84
N ASN A 26 -7.00 0.66 30.06
CA ASN A 26 -5.58 0.52 29.87
C ASN A 26 -4.96 1.74 29.13
N HIS A 27 -5.63 2.22 28.10
CA HIS A 27 -5.23 3.44 27.40
C HIS A 27 -5.22 4.68 28.30
N ARG A 28 -6.24 4.86 29.16
CA ARG A 28 -6.28 5.97 30.13
C ARG A 28 -5.13 5.91 31.12
N LYS A 29 -4.74 4.72 31.56
CA LYS A 29 -3.56 4.53 32.43
C LYS A 29 -2.27 4.94 31.70
N PHE A 30 -2.13 4.53 30.44
CA PHE A 30 -1.00 4.94 29.59
C PHE A 30 -0.86 6.46 29.49
N LEU A 31 -1.94 7.17 29.18
CA LEU A 31 -1.94 8.64 29.08
C LEU A 31 -1.58 9.35 30.40
N LYS A 32 -1.80 8.68 31.55
CA LYS A 32 -1.38 9.16 32.86
C LYS A 32 0.07 8.80 33.23
N GLY A 33 0.82 8.20 32.30
CA GLY A 33 2.23 7.85 32.50
C GLY A 33 2.47 6.53 33.25
N ASP A 34 1.47 5.66 33.36
CA ASP A 34 1.66 4.31 33.90
C ASP A 34 2.51 3.47 32.93
N SER A 35 3.74 3.14 33.32
CA SER A 35 4.69 2.39 32.51
C SER A 35 4.25 0.96 32.20
N ASN A 36 3.33 0.40 32.98
CA ASN A 36 2.79 -0.94 32.78
C ASN A 36 1.57 -0.97 31.87
N ALA A 37 1.02 0.20 31.54
CA ALA A 37 -0.13 0.31 30.66
C ALA A 37 0.27 0.27 29.19
N THR A 38 -0.63 -0.19 28.35
CA THR A 38 -0.48 -0.15 26.88
C THR A 38 -1.31 1.01 26.30
N SER A 39 -0.92 1.51 25.13
CA SER A 39 -1.68 2.53 24.40
C SER A 39 -2.81 1.93 23.55
N GLU A 40 -3.10 0.67 23.71
CA GLU A 40 -4.12 0.00 22.93
C GLU A 40 -5.53 0.43 23.34
N TYR A 41 -6.31 0.86 22.37
CA TYR A 41 -7.62 1.43 22.55
C TYR A 41 -8.51 1.13 21.35
N ILE A 42 -9.81 0.94 21.58
CA ILE A 42 -10.83 1.00 20.55
C ILE A 42 -11.44 2.40 20.60
N TYR A 43 -11.18 3.18 19.56
CA TYR A 43 -11.62 4.55 19.45
C TYR A 43 -13.05 4.65 18.90
N GLU A 44 -13.76 5.72 19.21
CA GLU A 44 -15.13 5.93 18.75
C GLU A 44 -15.20 5.97 17.22
N ASN A 45 -14.23 6.62 16.57
CA ASN A 45 -14.16 6.64 15.11
C ASN A 45 -14.05 5.25 14.48
N GLN A 46 -13.45 4.26 15.13
CA GLN A 46 -13.39 2.89 14.63
C GLN A 46 -14.76 2.21 14.64
N LYS A 47 -15.56 2.47 15.67
CA LYS A 47 -16.94 2.00 15.74
C LYS A 47 -17.81 2.67 14.69
N GLU A 48 -17.69 4.01 14.55
CA GLU A 48 -18.41 4.76 13.52
C GLU A 48 -18.06 4.28 12.10
N ASP A 49 -16.78 4.06 11.82
CA ASP A 49 -16.34 3.58 10.53
C ASP A 49 -16.76 2.12 10.27
N SER A 50 -16.85 1.30 11.33
CA SER A 50 -17.44 -0.05 11.25
C SER A 50 -18.92 0.04 10.81
N GLN A 51 -19.70 0.93 11.41
CA GLN A 51 -21.11 1.12 11.04
C GLN A 51 -21.28 1.66 9.61
N LYS A 52 -20.35 2.51 9.13
CA LYS A 52 -20.34 2.94 7.71
C LYS A 52 -20.13 1.73 6.79
N ILE A 53 -19.16 0.87 7.09
CA ILE A 53 -18.90 -0.36 6.30
C ILE A 53 -20.13 -1.25 6.26
N ILE A 54 -20.77 -1.49 7.41
CA ILE A 54 -21.97 -2.30 7.51
C ILE A 54 -23.14 -1.68 6.72
N THR A 55 -23.28 -0.37 6.76
CA THR A 55 -24.28 0.36 5.98
C THR A 55 -24.06 0.13 4.48
N GLU A 56 -22.81 0.15 4.00
CA GLU A 56 -22.55 -0.15 2.60
C GLU A 56 -22.89 -1.60 2.24
N PHE A 57 -22.66 -2.54 3.13
CA PHE A 57 -23.12 -3.92 2.91
C PHE A 57 -24.66 -4.03 2.91
N LYS A 58 -25.36 -3.26 3.74
CA LYS A 58 -26.84 -3.13 3.71
C LYS A 58 -27.32 -2.54 2.37
N ASN A 59 -26.56 -1.64 1.79
CA ASN A 59 -26.81 -1.04 0.47
C ASN A 59 -26.48 -1.99 -0.71
N GLY A 60 -26.16 -3.24 -0.44
CA GLY A 60 -25.88 -4.28 -1.44
C GLY A 60 -24.44 -4.34 -1.92
N LYS A 61 -23.53 -3.55 -1.36
CA LYS A 61 -22.10 -3.65 -1.66
C LYS A 61 -21.55 -5.00 -1.22
N ARG A 62 -20.58 -5.50 -1.94
CA ARG A 62 -19.87 -6.76 -1.63
C ARG A 62 -18.40 -6.53 -1.33
N VAL A 63 -17.86 -5.40 -1.77
CA VAL A 63 -16.46 -5.02 -1.59
C VAL A 63 -16.42 -3.61 -1.02
N VAL A 64 -15.79 -3.44 0.12
CA VAL A 64 -15.51 -2.13 0.71
C VAL A 64 -14.00 -1.96 0.83
N SER A 65 -13.46 -0.92 0.20
CA SER A 65 -12.07 -0.53 0.38
C SER A 65 -11.94 0.53 1.47
N VAL A 66 -10.96 0.37 2.34
CA VAL A 66 -10.72 1.30 3.44
C VAL A 66 -9.33 1.90 3.31
N GLN A 67 -9.29 3.18 2.97
CA GLN A 67 -8.08 3.97 3.02
C GLN A 67 -7.83 4.43 4.46
N LYS A 68 -6.64 4.17 4.97
CA LYS A 68 -6.27 4.52 6.35
C LYS A 68 -4.98 5.34 6.40
N ARG A 69 -4.73 6.02 7.52
CA ARG A 69 -3.39 6.50 7.88
C ARG A 69 -2.57 5.39 8.51
N THR A 70 -1.24 5.52 8.48
CA THR A 70 -0.35 4.60 9.20
C THR A 70 -0.64 4.67 10.70
N LYS A 71 -0.78 3.50 11.35
CA LYS A 71 -1.02 3.41 12.80
C LYS A 71 -2.28 4.12 13.33
N VAL A 72 -3.27 4.37 12.50
CA VAL A 72 -4.57 4.93 12.91
C VAL A 72 -5.49 3.90 13.61
N GLY A 73 -5.03 2.66 13.76
CA GLY A 73 -5.79 1.65 14.51
C GLY A 73 -6.71 0.78 13.63
N ALA A 74 -6.27 0.42 12.43
CA ALA A 74 -7.03 -0.50 11.57
C ALA A 74 -7.35 -1.84 12.25
N ASP A 75 -6.47 -2.32 13.15
CA ASP A 75 -6.73 -3.52 13.94
C ASP A 75 -8.04 -3.40 14.73
N GLY A 76 -8.26 -2.26 15.39
CA GLY A 76 -9.50 -1.98 16.12
C GLY A 76 -10.71 -1.91 15.19
N LEU A 77 -10.58 -1.29 14.02
CA LEU A 77 -11.65 -1.26 13.02
C LEU A 77 -12.02 -2.68 12.55
N MET A 78 -11.03 -3.51 12.22
CA MET A 78 -11.28 -4.90 11.81
C MET A 78 -12.03 -5.68 12.89
N ILE A 79 -11.63 -5.51 14.15
CA ILE A 79 -12.30 -6.16 15.28
C ILE A 79 -13.74 -5.63 15.44
N CYS A 80 -13.95 -4.31 15.33
CA CYS A 80 -15.31 -3.73 15.37
C CYS A 80 -16.19 -4.38 14.31
N VAL A 81 -15.74 -4.41 13.06
CA VAL A 81 -16.55 -4.94 11.94
C VAL A 81 -16.90 -6.41 12.14
N VAL A 82 -15.95 -7.26 12.53
CA VAL A 82 -16.26 -8.69 12.71
C VAL A 82 -17.23 -8.94 13.87
N VAL A 83 -17.13 -8.15 14.95
CA VAL A 83 -18.06 -8.24 16.08
C VAL A 83 -19.44 -7.73 15.69
N ASP A 84 -19.51 -6.56 15.06
CA ASP A 84 -20.78 -5.96 14.61
C ASP A 84 -21.49 -6.86 13.60
N MET A 85 -20.78 -7.44 12.62
CA MET A 85 -21.35 -8.42 11.67
C MET A 85 -21.86 -9.69 12.35
N GLY A 86 -21.26 -10.06 13.46
CA GLY A 86 -21.73 -11.17 14.31
C GLY A 86 -22.97 -10.83 15.14
N MET A 87 -23.35 -9.55 15.22
CA MET A 87 -24.57 -9.07 15.89
C MET A 87 -25.69 -8.67 14.92
N GLU A 88 -25.41 -8.60 13.62
CA GLU A 88 -26.41 -8.28 12.62
C GLU A 88 -27.38 -9.47 12.39
N ASN A 89 -28.50 -9.20 11.72
CA ASN A 89 -29.53 -10.18 11.41
C ASN A 89 -29.59 -10.47 9.91
N GLY A 90 -30.22 -11.60 9.55
CA GLY A 90 -30.49 -11.99 8.17
C GLY A 90 -29.20 -12.22 7.37
N ASP A 91 -29.15 -11.71 6.15
CA ASP A 91 -28.02 -11.96 5.21
C ASP A 91 -26.70 -11.31 5.64
N LEU A 92 -26.73 -10.39 6.60
CA LEU A 92 -25.52 -9.73 7.09
C LEU A 92 -24.89 -10.50 8.25
N PHE A 93 -25.67 -11.29 8.96
CA PHE A 93 -25.17 -12.10 10.06
C PHE A 93 -24.02 -12.99 9.60
N THR A 94 -22.89 -12.87 10.27
CA THR A 94 -21.69 -13.64 9.92
C THR A 94 -21.18 -14.39 11.15
N GLU A 95 -21.29 -15.70 11.13
CA GLU A 95 -20.73 -16.55 12.17
C GLU A 95 -19.21 -16.37 12.27
N PRO A 96 -18.61 -16.43 13.47
CA PRO A 96 -17.15 -16.36 13.63
C PRO A 96 -16.40 -17.38 12.75
N GLU A 97 -16.98 -18.56 12.53
CA GLU A 97 -16.42 -19.60 11.67
C GLU A 97 -16.26 -19.17 10.21
N ASN A 98 -17.06 -18.22 9.75
CA ASN A 98 -17.06 -17.71 8.39
C ASN A 98 -16.28 -16.39 8.22
N VAL A 99 -15.59 -15.93 9.26
CA VAL A 99 -14.71 -14.77 9.19
C VAL A 99 -13.30 -15.20 8.79
N ARG A 100 -12.64 -14.39 7.94
CA ARG A 100 -11.20 -14.51 7.66
C ARG A 100 -10.56 -13.14 7.71
N ILE A 101 -9.55 -13.00 8.57
CA ILE A 101 -8.69 -11.81 8.62
C ILE A 101 -7.34 -12.23 8.08
N ILE A 102 -6.98 -11.74 6.90
CA ILE A 102 -5.81 -12.22 6.16
C ILE A 102 -4.90 -11.09 5.71
N THR A 103 -3.65 -11.41 5.43
CA THR A 103 -2.69 -10.49 4.81
C THR A 103 -1.72 -11.24 3.90
N GLY A 104 -1.28 -10.57 2.83
CA GLY A 104 -0.21 -11.05 1.96
C GLY A 104 1.20 -10.85 2.54
N MET A 105 1.33 -10.20 3.69
CA MET A 105 2.63 -9.98 4.32
C MET A 105 3.20 -11.25 4.93
N SER A 106 4.52 -11.44 4.80
CA SER A 106 5.24 -12.59 5.36
C SER A 106 5.59 -12.46 6.85
N ASN A 107 5.12 -11.41 7.52
CA ASN A 107 5.50 -11.11 8.89
C ASN A 107 4.59 -11.79 9.93
N CYS A 108 5.14 -12.74 10.68
CA CYS A 108 4.43 -13.43 11.77
C CYS A 108 4.07 -12.50 12.95
N ASP A 109 4.76 -11.36 13.13
CA ASP A 109 4.46 -10.44 14.23
C ASP A 109 3.10 -9.75 14.03
N TRP A 110 2.66 -9.57 12.78
CA TRP A 110 1.32 -9.08 12.47
C TRP A 110 0.24 -10.06 12.97
N GLU A 111 0.39 -11.34 12.64
CA GLU A 111 -0.56 -12.39 13.06
C GLU A 111 -0.65 -12.47 14.58
N LYS A 112 0.50 -12.54 15.26
CA LYS A 112 0.56 -12.55 16.73
C LYS A 112 -0.13 -11.33 17.34
N GLY A 113 0.17 -10.14 16.84
CA GLY A 113 -0.43 -8.90 17.32
C GLY A 113 -1.94 -8.85 17.09
N MET A 114 -2.45 -9.40 16.00
CA MET A 114 -3.89 -9.51 15.77
C MET A 114 -4.54 -10.55 16.70
N ILE A 115 -3.93 -11.72 16.87
CA ILE A 115 -4.41 -12.78 17.79
C ILE A 115 -4.52 -12.26 19.23
N GLU A 116 -3.53 -11.49 19.68
CA GLU A 116 -3.54 -10.90 21.03
C GLU A 116 -4.71 -9.93 21.25
N LYS A 117 -5.12 -9.20 20.20
CA LYS A 117 -6.14 -8.16 20.26
C LYS A 117 -7.55 -8.68 20.01
N CYS A 118 -7.70 -9.75 19.25
CA CYS A 118 -9.00 -10.29 18.86
C CYS A 118 -9.72 -10.99 20.02
N PRO A 119 -11.07 -10.92 20.07
CA PRO A 119 -11.89 -11.82 20.89
C PRO A 119 -11.59 -13.29 20.59
N LEU A 120 -11.80 -14.16 21.57
CA LEU A 120 -11.37 -15.56 21.52
C LEU A 120 -11.90 -16.30 20.29
N CYS A 121 -13.17 -16.06 19.91
CA CYS A 121 -13.85 -16.74 18.79
C CYS A 121 -13.27 -16.40 17.40
N TYR A 122 -12.45 -15.36 17.28
CA TYR A 122 -11.84 -14.95 16.00
C TYR A 122 -10.34 -15.26 15.92
N LYS A 123 -9.69 -15.72 16.99
CA LYS A 123 -8.23 -15.89 17.04
C LYS A 123 -7.69 -16.90 16.04
N ASP A 124 -8.42 -17.95 15.76
CA ASP A 124 -8.07 -18.98 14.79
C ASP A 124 -8.50 -18.66 13.35
N LYS A 125 -9.05 -17.47 13.12
CA LYS A 125 -9.49 -16.97 11.81
C LYS A 125 -8.51 -15.96 11.19
N ILE A 126 -7.31 -15.82 11.78
CA ILE A 126 -6.28 -14.86 11.39
C ILE A 126 -5.15 -15.60 10.67
N PHE A 127 -4.81 -15.17 9.44
CA PHE A 127 -3.83 -15.87 8.60
C PHE A 127 -2.89 -14.86 7.91
N HIS A 128 -1.61 -15.01 8.12
CA HIS A 128 -0.58 -14.29 7.36
C HIS A 128 -0.14 -15.11 6.12
N HIS A 129 0.69 -14.52 5.27
CA HIS A 129 1.20 -15.11 4.02
C HIS A 129 1.48 -16.62 4.11
N GLY A 130 2.25 -17.09 5.10
CA GLY A 130 2.61 -18.50 5.24
C GLY A 130 1.46 -19.43 5.66
N GLN A 131 0.34 -18.88 6.12
CA GLN A 131 -0.84 -19.62 6.60
C GLN A 131 -2.04 -19.51 5.65
N LEU A 132 -1.97 -18.68 4.61
CA LEU A 132 -3.08 -18.44 3.68
C LEU A 132 -3.72 -19.73 3.12
N PRO A 133 -2.98 -20.79 2.78
CA PRO A 133 -3.59 -22.05 2.32
C PRO A 133 -4.52 -22.70 3.35
N LYS A 134 -4.32 -22.42 4.64
CA LYS A 134 -5.17 -22.94 5.74
C LYS A 134 -6.46 -22.12 5.93
N ALA A 135 -6.57 -20.95 5.32
CA ALA A 135 -7.75 -20.10 5.45
C ALA A 135 -9.03 -20.73 4.85
N ASN A 136 -8.89 -21.76 4.02
CA ASN A 136 -9.98 -22.55 3.44
C ASN A 136 -11.10 -21.70 2.81
N LEU A 137 -10.72 -20.74 1.96
CA LEU A 137 -11.65 -19.76 1.39
C LEU A 137 -12.70 -20.38 0.47
N LYS A 138 -12.38 -21.49 -0.19
CA LYS A 138 -13.25 -22.17 -1.18
C LYS A 138 -14.60 -22.63 -0.62
N ASN A 139 -14.66 -22.95 0.67
CA ASN A 139 -15.84 -23.53 1.30
C ASN A 139 -16.66 -22.52 2.11
N LEU A 140 -16.30 -21.23 2.04
CA LEU A 140 -16.97 -20.19 2.81
C LEU A 140 -18.36 -19.87 2.25
N LYS A 141 -19.29 -19.64 3.16
CA LYS A 141 -20.65 -19.14 2.89
C LYS A 141 -21.03 -18.14 3.98
N ASN A 142 -21.85 -17.17 3.64
CA ASN A 142 -22.21 -16.06 4.54
C ASN A 142 -20.95 -15.49 5.21
N ALA A 143 -19.94 -15.17 4.42
CA ALA A 143 -18.60 -14.94 4.91
C ALA A 143 -18.14 -13.49 4.77
N LEU A 144 -17.28 -13.09 5.71
CA LEU A 144 -16.53 -11.84 5.68
C LEU A 144 -15.03 -12.13 5.55
N ILE A 145 -14.41 -11.62 4.50
CA ILE A 145 -12.98 -11.72 4.27
C ILE A 145 -12.38 -10.32 4.37
N ILE A 146 -11.54 -10.09 5.37
CA ILE A 146 -10.82 -8.83 5.57
C ILE A 146 -9.37 -9.03 5.15
N ILE A 147 -8.87 -8.18 4.24
CA ILE A 147 -7.50 -8.22 3.77
C ILE A 147 -6.77 -6.95 4.21
N ASP A 148 -5.90 -7.08 5.21
CA ASP A 148 -5.06 -5.98 5.67
C ASP A 148 -3.80 -5.87 4.83
N GLU A 149 -3.38 -4.64 4.54
CA GLU A 149 -2.27 -4.30 3.65
C GLU A 149 -2.41 -4.99 2.28
N ILE A 150 -3.58 -4.79 1.64
CA ILE A 150 -3.96 -5.42 0.36
C ILE A 150 -2.91 -5.20 -0.74
N ASP A 151 -2.20 -4.09 -0.71
CA ASP A 151 -1.10 -3.76 -1.63
C ASP A 151 0.18 -4.59 -1.37
N SER A 152 0.12 -5.54 -0.44
CA SER A 152 1.19 -6.50 -0.14
C SER A 152 0.78 -7.91 -0.57
N GLY A 153 1.46 -8.45 -1.58
CA GLY A 153 1.17 -9.82 -2.04
C GLY A 153 0.11 -9.92 -3.14
N ASP A 154 -0.23 -8.81 -3.76
CA ASP A 154 -1.26 -8.67 -4.79
C ASP A 154 -0.82 -9.07 -6.20
N LYS A 155 0.46 -9.34 -6.43
CA LYS A 155 0.96 -9.74 -7.75
C LYS A 155 0.53 -11.15 -8.13
N GLU A 156 0.35 -11.39 -9.43
CA GLU A 156 -0.14 -12.64 -9.99
C GLU A 156 0.60 -13.91 -9.51
N ASN A 157 1.90 -13.79 -9.25
CA ASN A 157 2.74 -14.89 -8.79
C ASN A 157 2.89 -14.96 -7.25
N GLN A 158 2.16 -14.16 -6.50
CA GLN A 158 2.23 -14.13 -5.04
C GLN A 158 1.11 -14.94 -4.40
N ILE A 159 1.36 -15.44 -3.21
CA ILE A 159 0.50 -16.41 -2.53
C ILE A 159 -0.91 -15.87 -2.24
N LEU A 160 -1.05 -14.57 -1.91
CA LEU A 160 -2.35 -13.97 -1.68
C LEU A 160 -3.21 -14.03 -2.94
N HIS A 161 -2.64 -13.57 -4.08
CA HIS A 161 -3.33 -13.62 -5.37
C HIS A 161 -3.73 -15.05 -5.73
N GLN A 162 -2.80 -15.99 -5.63
CA GLN A 162 -3.06 -17.40 -5.96
C GLN A 162 -4.15 -17.98 -5.06
N THR A 163 -4.08 -17.74 -3.75
CA THR A 163 -5.10 -18.24 -2.81
C THR A 163 -6.50 -17.73 -3.12
N LEU A 164 -6.64 -16.43 -3.42
CA LEU A 164 -7.94 -15.83 -3.76
C LEU A 164 -8.45 -16.33 -5.12
N LYS A 165 -7.58 -16.44 -6.12
CA LYS A 165 -7.91 -16.95 -7.45
C LYS A 165 -8.33 -18.41 -7.41
N ASP A 166 -7.54 -19.28 -6.77
CA ASP A 166 -7.78 -20.72 -6.71
C ASP A 166 -9.02 -21.09 -5.89
N SER A 167 -9.38 -20.23 -4.94
CA SER A 167 -10.60 -20.40 -4.15
C SER A 167 -11.88 -20.01 -4.90
N GLY A 168 -11.77 -19.23 -5.98
CA GLY A 168 -12.90 -18.73 -6.73
C GLY A 168 -13.64 -17.55 -6.08
N VAL A 169 -13.19 -17.06 -4.93
CA VAL A 169 -13.90 -15.99 -4.17
C VAL A 169 -13.91 -14.64 -4.87
N LEU A 170 -13.11 -14.44 -5.92
CA LEU A 170 -13.14 -13.25 -6.79
C LEU A 170 -14.12 -13.39 -7.97
N ASP A 171 -14.72 -14.55 -8.16
CA ASP A 171 -15.81 -14.75 -9.11
C ASP A 171 -17.08 -14.12 -8.55
N VAL A 172 -17.64 -13.15 -9.27
CA VAL A 172 -18.81 -12.37 -8.79
C VAL A 172 -20.02 -13.26 -8.56
N LYS A 173 -20.23 -14.25 -9.44
CA LYS A 173 -21.33 -15.20 -9.26
C LYS A 173 -21.12 -16.06 -8.02
N PHE A 174 -19.95 -16.65 -7.86
CA PHE A 174 -19.62 -17.43 -6.68
C PHE A 174 -19.74 -16.60 -5.38
N MET A 175 -19.22 -15.37 -5.38
CA MET A 175 -19.30 -14.44 -4.26
C MET A 175 -20.75 -14.12 -3.89
N THR A 176 -21.61 -13.89 -4.90
CA THR A 176 -23.02 -13.55 -4.69
C THR A 176 -23.81 -14.77 -4.20
N ASP A 177 -23.66 -15.92 -4.87
CA ASP A 177 -24.36 -17.16 -4.55
C ASP A 177 -24.02 -17.69 -3.14
N ASN A 178 -22.80 -17.42 -2.67
CA ASN A 178 -22.33 -17.84 -1.34
C ASN A 178 -22.34 -16.70 -0.30
N ASN A 179 -22.89 -15.54 -0.64
CA ASN A 179 -23.00 -14.38 0.24
C ASN A 179 -21.66 -13.98 0.89
N ILE A 180 -20.62 -13.81 0.06
CA ILE A 180 -19.27 -13.42 0.49
C ILE A 180 -19.12 -11.92 0.39
N ARG A 181 -18.47 -11.31 1.39
CA ARG A 181 -18.12 -9.88 1.45
C ARG A 181 -16.63 -9.70 1.69
N PHE A 182 -16.09 -8.61 1.14
CA PHE A 182 -14.70 -8.24 1.28
C PHE A 182 -14.53 -6.87 1.91
N ILE A 183 -13.48 -6.75 2.73
CA ILE A 183 -12.92 -5.47 3.14
C ILE A 183 -11.45 -5.46 2.77
N PHE A 184 -11.03 -4.46 2.00
CA PHE A 184 -9.63 -4.24 1.64
C PHE A 184 -9.10 -3.03 2.39
N ILE A 185 -8.03 -3.19 3.16
CA ILE A 185 -7.49 -2.13 4.01
C ILE A 185 -6.02 -1.89 3.69
N SER A 186 -5.62 -0.64 3.46
CA SER A 186 -4.20 -0.24 3.47
C SER A 186 -4.04 1.27 3.69
N ALA A 187 -2.87 1.66 4.20
CA ALA A 187 -2.43 3.07 4.22
C ALA A 187 -1.92 3.55 2.85
N THR A 188 -1.63 2.63 1.96
CA THR A 188 -1.01 2.87 0.64
C THR A 188 -1.81 2.17 -0.47
N ILE A 189 -3.14 2.21 -0.38
CA ILE A 189 -4.09 1.51 -1.25
C ILE A 189 -4.28 2.15 -2.65
N ILE A 190 -3.52 3.18 -2.98
CA ILE A 190 -3.73 4.03 -4.16
C ILE A 190 -3.85 3.23 -5.46
N ARG A 191 -2.94 2.30 -5.68
CA ARG A 191 -2.94 1.47 -6.90
C ARG A 191 -4.19 0.62 -7.00
N GLU A 192 -4.60 0.05 -5.89
CA GLU A 192 -5.78 -0.82 -5.79
C GLU A 192 -7.05 0.00 -6.02
N LEU A 193 -7.16 1.22 -5.49
CA LEU A 193 -8.30 2.12 -5.72
C LEU A 193 -8.50 2.42 -7.20
N HIS A 194 -7.43 2.58 -7.97
CA HIS A 194 -7.51 2.79 -9.43
C HIS A 194 -8.06 1.58 -10.20
N GLU A 195 -8.07 0.39 -9.61
CA GLU A 195 -8.61 -0.82 -10.24
C GLU A 195 -10.00 -1.22 -9.69
N LEU A 196 -10.38 -0.70 -8.52
CA LEU A 196 -11.62 -1.10 -7.84
C LEU A 196 -12.90 -0.68 -8.59
N TYR A 197 -12.82 0.29 -9.51
CA TYR A 197 -13.94 0.66 -10.39
C TYR A 197 -14.48 -0.55 -11.19
N ARG A 198 -13.65 -1.58 -11.41
CA ARG A 198 -14.02 -2.81 -12.12
C ARG A 198 -15.07 -3.64 -11.37
N TRP A 199 -15.27 -3.40 -10.10
CA TRP A 199 -16.32 -4.01 -9.29
C TRP A 199 -17.68 -3.32 -9.45
N GLY A 200 -17.72 -2.20 -10.20
CA GLY A 200 -18.95 -1.47 -10.49
C GLY A 200 -19.73 -1.12 -9.23
N THR A 201 -21.04 -1.35 -9.25
CA THR A 201 -21.95 -1.05 -8.13
C THR A 201 -21.73 -1.91 -6.90
N LEU A 202 -20.97 -3.00 -6.98
CA LEU A 202 -20.66 -3.86 -5.84
C LEU A 202 -19.59 -3.28 -4.90
N HIS A 203 -18.88 -2.25 -5.32
CA HIS A 203 -17.80 -1.64 -4.56
C HIS A 203 -18.18 -0.29 -3.97
N GLU A 204 -17.61 0.01 -2.80
CA GLU A 204 -17.56 1.35 -2.21
C GLU A 204 -16.19 1.60 -1.56
N SER A 205 -15.79 2.87 -1.51
CA SER A 205 -14.54 3.30 -0.88
C SER A 205 -14.80 4.18 0.34
N ILE A 206 -14.18 3.85 1.45
CA ILE A 206 -14.30 4.59 2.72
C ILE A 206 -12.91 5.08 3.14
N THR A 207 -12.81 6.34 3.51
CA THR A 207 -11.63 6.86 4.20
C THR A 207 -11.86 6.80 5.70
N MET A 208 -10.95 6.13 6.41
CA MET A 208 -11.03 5.97 7.86
C MET A 208 -10.91 7.32 8.56
N SER A 209 -11.82 7.59 9.49
CA SER A 209 -11.85 8.82 10.28
C SER A 209 -10.61 8.92 11.18
N ILE A 210 -10.08 10.15 11.33
CA ILE A 210 -8.84 10.38 12.08
C ILE A 210 -9.18 11.21 13.33
N PRO A 211 -9.03 10.64 14.54
CA PRO A 211 -9.25 11.39 15.78
C PRO A 211 -8.21 12.48 16.01
N SER A 212 -8.59 13.51 16.76
CA SER A 212 -7.71 14.64 17.13
C SER A 212 -6.45 14.21 17.91
N SER A 213 -6.55 13.12 18.67
CA SER A 213 -5.43 12.54 19.44
C SER A 213 -4.38 11.83 18.58
N TYR A 214 -4.69 11.56 17.31
CA TYR A 214 -3.73 10.96 16.37
C TYR A 214 -2.74 12.00 15.84
N ILE A 215 -1.49 11.59 15.69
CA ILE A 215 -0.44 12.36 15.01
C ILE A 215 0.19 11.52 13.89
N GLY A 216 0.39 12.11 12.74
CA GLY A 216 0.92 11.44 11.55
C GLY A 216 1.88 12.30 10.74
N HIS A 217 2.19 11.85 9.52
CA HIS A 217 3.20 12.47 8.66
C HIS A 217 2.97 13.95 8.41
N GLY A 218 1.73 14.35 8.08
CA GLY A 218 1.39 15.74 7.83
C GLY A 218 1.58 16.63 9.06
N ASP A 219 1.31 16.10 10.25
CA ASP A 219 1.53 16.82 11.51
C ASP A 219 3.02 16.93 11.81
N PHE A 220 3.78 15.84 11.67
CA PHE A 220 5.24 15.85 11.87
C PHE A 220 5.93 16.82 10.90
N LEU A 221 5.43 16.92 9.65
CA LEU A 221 5.95 17.88 8.69
C LEU A 221 5.67 19.32 9.12
N LYS A 222 4.44 19.63 9.54
CA LYS A 222 4.05 20.95 10.04
C LYS A 222 4.82 21.37 11.30
N LEU A 223 5.13 20.42 12.17
CA LEU A 223 5.91 20.64 13.40
C LEU A 223 7.44 20.71 13.13
N GLY A 224 7.90 20.53 11.89
CA GLY A 224 9.34 20.51 11.56
C GLY A 224 10.08 19.27 12.06
N ILE A 225 9.34 18.24 12.52
CA ILE A 225 9.91 16.98 13.00
C ILE A 225 10.40 16.12 11.82
N ILE A 226 9.69 16.13 10.68
CA ILE A 226 10.18 15.51 9.44
C ILE A 226 11.18 16.45 8.79
N GLN A 227 12.35 15.88 8.45
CA GLN A 227 13.42 16.56 7.73
C GLN A 227 13.93 15.70 6.58
N GLU A 228 14.56 16.36 5.59
CA GLU A 228 15.09 15.65 4.42
C GLU A 228 16.20 14.68 4.83
N PHE A 229 16.15 13.48 4.28
CA PHE A 229 17.17 12.47 4.47
C PHE A 229 18.36 12.67 3.52
N PHE A 230 19.47 12.06 3.82
CA PHE A 230 20.68 12.12 3.00
C PHE A 230 21.43 10.78 2.99
N PRO A 231 22.31 10.54 2.00
CA PRO A 231 23.03 9.28 1.94
C PRO A 231 24.02 9.13 3.09
N MET A 232 23.98 8.01 3.81
CA MET A 232 24.99 7.64 4.82
C MET A 232 26.06 6.72 4.22
N ASN A 233 26.57 7.10 3.05
CA ASN A 233 27.51 6.30 2.27
C ASN A 233 28.99 6.51 2.67
N SER A 234 29.25 7.36 3.65
CA SER A 234 30.57 7.58 4.26
C SER A 234 30.43 7.82 5.76
N ARG A 235 31.53 7.60 6.48
CA ARG A 235 31.60 7.91 7.92
C ARG A 235 31.29 9.38 8.21
N ALA A 236 31.78 10.31 7.40
CA ALA A 236 31.51 11.74 7.58
C ALA A 236 30.01 12.07 7.52
N GLN A 237 29.24 11.41 6.64
CA GLN A 237 27.79 11.56 6.58
C GLN A 237 27.09 10.97 7.82
N ALA A 238 27.56 9.86 8.32
CA ALA A 238 27.03 9.28 9.56
C ALA A 238 27.37 10.16 10.78
N GLU A 239 28.59 10.71 10.86
CA GLU A 239 28.98 11.69 11.88
C GLU A 239 28.09 12.94 11.83
N LYS A 240 27.81 13.45 10.63
CA LYS A 240 26.87 14.57 10.44
C LYS A 240 25.50 14.26 11.06
N TRP A 241 24.91 13.09 10.79
CA TRP A 241 23.64 12.72 11.40
C TRP A 241 23.72 12.66 12.93
N ILE A 242 24.79 12.12 13.47
CA ILE A 242 24.99 12.05 14.92
C ILE A 242 25.10 13.47 15.52
N ASP A 243 25.88 14.34 14.91
CA ASP A 243 26.12 15.70 15.41
C ASP A 243 24.86 16.56 15.34
N GLU A 244 24.13 16.51 14.20
CA GLU A 244 22.96 17.35 13.97
C GLU A 244 21.71 16.87 14.69
N ASP A 245 21.50 15.55 14.82
CA ASP A 245 20.23 14.99 15.27
C ASP A 245 20.31 14.31 16.64
N ILE A 246 21.40 13.59 16.95
CA ILE A 246 21.52 12.79 18.17
C ILE A 246 22.08 13.62 19.32
N LEU A 247 23.21 14.29 19.12
CA LEU A 247 23.88 15.03 20.18
C LEU A 247 23.09 16.27 20.64
N THR A 248 22.11 16.71 19.89
CA THR A 248 21.16 17.77 20.29
C THR A 248 20.30 17.39 21.49
N TYR A 249 20.23 16.11 21.84
CA TYR A 249 19.55 15.63 23.04
C TYR A 249 20.39 15.79 24.33
N GLY A 250 21.70 16.03 24.21
CA GLY A 250 22.59 16.22 25.36
C GLY A 250 22.59 15.02 26.30
N THR A 251 22.16 15.21 27.55
CA THR A 251 22.06 14.14 28.56
C THR A 251 20.69 13.48 28.62
N ASP A 252 19.73 13.89 27.80
CA ASP A 252 18.45 13.19 27.62
C ASP A 252 18.68 11.98 26.70
N PHE A 253 19.26 10.94 27.26
CA PHE A 253 19.65 9.76 26.49
C PHE A 253 18.47 9.06 25.85
N ARG A 254 18.57 8.81 24.54
CA ARG A 254 17.51 8.27 23.69
C ARG A 254 18.01 7.11 22.83
N VAL A 255 17.06 6.33 22.35
CA VAL A 255 17.26 5.36 21.28
C VAL A 255 17.07 6.05 19.95
N HIS A 256 17.99 5.87 19.02
CA HIS A 256 17.92 6.42 17.66
C HIS A 256 17.92 5.25 16.67
N ILE A 257 17.14 5.37 15.59
CA ILE A 257 16.96 4.25 14.66
C ILE A 257 17.37 4.69 13.25
N ALA A 258 18.33 3.97 12.66
CA ALA A 258 18.72 4.18 11.27
C ALA A 258 18.40 2.96 10.41
N ARG A 259 17.71 3.15 9.30
CA ARG A 259 17.57 2.11 8.28
C ARG A 259 18.80 2.12 7.37
N THR A 260 19.44 0.98 7.23
CA THR A 260 20.69 0.88 6.46
C THR A 260 20.76 -0.42 5.64
N THR A 261 21.85 -0.56 4.92
CA THR A 261 22.22 -1.77 4.18
C THR A 261 23.55 -2.30 4.71
N ASP A 262 23.88 -3.56 4.43
CA ASP A 262 25.17 -4.17 4.82
C ASP A 262 26.37 -3.35 4.31
N LYS A 263 26.20 -2.66 3.18
CA LYS A 263 27.25 -1.81 2.60
C LYS A 263 27.57 -0.59 3.45
N TYR A 264 26.60 -0.03 4.17
CA TYR A 264 26.73 1.28 4.83
C TYR A 264 26.64 1.21 6.35
N VAL A 265 26.28 0.06 6.92
CA VAL A 265 26.16 -0.11 8.38
C VAL A 265 27.48 0.19 9.11
N GLY A 266 28.62 -0.21 8.54
CA GLY A 266 29.94 0.05 9.10
C GLY A 266 30.25 1.55 9.27
N ASN A 267 29.79 2.41 8.33
CA ASN A 267 29.98 3.84 8.46
C ASN A 267 29.28 4.43 9.70
N ILE A 268 28.08 3.91 10.01
CA ILE A 268 27.32 4.35 11.18
C ILE A 268 27.98 3.82 12.47
N GLN A 269 28.42 2.56 12.46
CA GLN A 269 29.14 1.95 13.57
C GLN A 269 30.41 2.72 13.91
N ASP A 270 31.27 3.01 12.93
CA ASP A 270 32.51 3.76 13.11
C ASP A 270 32.25 5.18 13.65
N ALA A 271 31.18 5.83 13.15
CA ALA A 271 30.77 7.13 13.64
C ALA A 271 30.29 7.08 15.10
N CYS A 272 29.51 6.08 15.48
CA CYS A 272 29.06 5.86 16.85
C CYS A 272 30.26 5.62 17.80
N ILE A 273 31.18 4.75 17.41
CA ILE A 273 32.40 4.48 18.18
C ILE A 273 33.19 5.77 18.41
N LYS A 274 33.41 6.56 17.37
CA LYS A 274 34.14 7.84 17.47
C LYS A 274 33.50 8.83 18.44
N LYS A 275 32.14 8.85 18.46
CA LYS A 275 31.35 9.78 19.28
C LYS A 275 31.00 9.20 20.67
N GLY A 276 31.46 8.01 21.01
CA GLY A 276 31.17 7.34 22.27
C GLY A 276 29.69 6.95 22.45
N ILE A 277 28.97 6.72 21.34
CA ILE A 277 27.56 6.30 21.33
C ILE A 277 27.47 4.78 21.22
N GLN A 278 26.57 4.17 21.94
CA GLN A 278 26.33 2.73 21.85
C GLN A 278 25.68 2.37 20.51
N PHE A 279 26.21 1.34 19.86
CA PHE A 279 25.74 0.86 18.57
C PHE A 279 25.19 -0.56 18.65
N MET A 280 24.08 -0.84 17.96
CA MET A 280 23.47 -2.16 17.86
C MET A 280 22.93 -2.41 16.46
N ASN A 281 22.98 -3.65 16.01
CA ASN A 281 22.30 -4.11 14.81
C ASN A 281 20.99 -4.81 15.17
N HIS A 282 20.00 -4.68 14.29
CA HIS A 282 18.75 -5.41 14.33
C HIS A 282 18.34 -5.85 12.91
N ASN A 283 18.90 -6.96 12.49
CA ASN A 283 18.72 -7.53 11.15
C ASN A 283 18.45 -9.05 11.24
N ALA A 284 18.36 -9.72 10.11
CA ALA A 284 18.05 -11.16 10.10
C ALA A 284 19.14 -12.03 10.72
N PHE A 285 20.40 -11.57 10.74
CA PHE A 285 21.55 -12.31 11.26
C PHE A 285 21.89 -11.93 12.71
N GLU A 286 21.69 -10.66 13.06
CA GLU A 286 21.93 -10.11 14.39
C GLU A 286 20.61 -9.53 14.92
N ARG A 287 19.71 -10.43 15.31
CA ARG A 287 18.38 -10.04 15.76
C ARG A 287 18.38 -9.81 17.26
N LEU A 288 18.03 -8.59 17.68
CA LEU A 288 17.72 -8.30 19.07
C LEU A 288 16.45 -9.08 19.47
N SER A 289 16.53 -9.80 20.58
CA SER A 289 15.39 -10.50 21.16
C SER A 289 14.36 -9.52 21.73
N SER A 290 13.14 -9.99 21.98
CA SER A 290 12.10 -9.18 22.61
C SER A 290 12.54 -8.67 23.99
N ASN A 291 13.26 -9.49 24.78
CA ASN A 291 13.76 -9.11 26.09
C ASN A 291 14.84 -8.02 26.01
N GLU A 292 15.75 -8.10 25.03
CA GLU A 292 16.76 -7.05 24.81
C GLU A 292 16.10 -5.75 24.37
N LEU A 293 15.16 -5.79 23.44
CA LEU A 293 14.40 -4.61 23.03
C LEU A 293 13.64 -4.01 24.23
N GLN A 294 12.99 -4.84 25.04
CA GLN A 294 12.29 -4.38 26.22
C GLN A 294 13.25 -3.65 27.20
N LYS A 295 14.41 -4.22 27.47
CA LYS A 295 15.43 -3.57 28.31
C LYS A 295 15.87 -2.23 27.72
N ILE A 296 16.21 -2.18 26.45
CA ILE A 296 16.63 -0.95 25.77
C ILE A 296 15.57 0.16 25.86
N PHE A 297 14.29 -0.18 25.68
CA PHE A 297 13.24 0.81 25.63
C PHE A 297 12.58 1.12 26.99
N GLU A 298 12.72 0.27 27.99
CA GLU A 298 12.01 0.41 29.27
C GLU A 298 12.94 0.71 30.45
N GLU A 299 14.22 0.31 30.41
CA GLU A 299 15.18 0.61 31.45
C GLU A 299 15.84 2.00 31.23
N PRO A 300 16.36 2.64 32.31
CA PRO A 300 17.10 3.89 32.18
C PRO A 300 18.34 3.74 31.28
N LEU A 301 18.52 4.68 30.35
CA LEU A 301 19.68 4.71 29.48
C LEU A 301 20.83 5.48 30.13
N MET A 302 22.05 4.94 30.03
CA MET A 302 23.28 5.58 30.49
C MET A 302 24.02 6.29 29.35
N ASN A 303 23.56 6.14 28.10
CA ASN A 303 24.12 6.76 26.92
C ASN A 303 23.04 6.74 25.79
N HIS A 304 23.28 7.49 24.73
CA HIS A 304 22.53 7.33 23.48
C HIS A 304 22.81 5.96 22.86
N ILE A 305 21.77 5.36 22.28
CA ILE A 305 21.87 4.07 21.57
C ILE A 305 21.42 4.29 20.13
N VAL A 306 22.22 3.86 19.17
CA VAL A 306 21.84 3.79 17.75
C VAL A 306 21.56 2.33 17.39
N ILE A 307 20.34 2.06 16.93
CA ILE A 307 19.94 0.75 16.40
C ILE A 307 19.86 0.85 14.88
N CYS A 308 20.74 0.13 14.18
CA CYS A 308 20.66 -0.02 12.74
C CYS A 308 19.74 -1.16 12.36
N VAL A 309 18.74 -0.88 11.52
CA VAL A 309 17.71 -1.85 11.12
C VAL A 309 17.78 -2.20 9.64
N LYS A 310 17.60 -3.50 9.35
CA LYS A 310 17.42 -4.01 7.98
C LYS A 310 16.30 -5.05 7.99
N GLY A 311 15.21 -4.77 7.27
CA GLY A 311 14.04 -5.67 7.22
C GLY A 311 13.06 -5.52 8.38
N PHE A 312 13.41 -4.84 9.47
CA PHE A 312 12.55 -4.59 10.64
C PHE A 312 11.95 -3.18 10.63
N TYR A 313 10.94 -2.94 11.47
CA TYR A 313 10.21 -1.67 11.58
C TYR A 313 9.68 -1.16 10.24
N ARG A 314 9.12 -2.08 9.46
CA ARG A 314 8.36 -1.81 8.24
C ARG A 314 6.88 -2.11 8.50
N ARG A 315 6.03 -1.97 7.51
CA ARG A 315 4.56 -2.17 7.50
C ARG A 315 3.97 -2.79 8.78
N ALA A 316 4.05 -4.08 8.99
CA ALA A 316 3.41 -4.78 10.09
C ALA A 316 4.08 -4.64 11.46
N ASN A 317 5.37 -4.24 11.50
CA ASN A 317 6.06 -4.14 12.79
C ASN A 317 5.49 -2.97 13.62
N LEU A 318 5.17 -3.27 14.86
CA LEU A 318 4.73 -2.27 15.81
C LEU A 318 5.92 -1.72 16.59
N ILE A 319 5.92 -0.41 16.81
CA ILE A 319 6.67 0.24 17.89
C ILE A 319 5.62 0.66 18.90
N PRO A 320 5.58 0.06 20.10
CA PRO A 320 4.64 0.47 21.15
C PRO A 320 4.76 1.96 21.44
N ASN A 321 3.64 2.65 21.72
CA ASN A 321 3.70 4.10 21.95
C ASN A 321 4.62 4.47 23.12
N LYS A 322 4.67 3.66 24.18
CA LYS A 322 5.61 3.86 25.29
C LYS A 322 7.08 3.83 24.84
N TRP A 323 7.42 3.02 23.82
CA TRP A 323 8.77 2.98 23.26
C TRP A 323 9.04 4.19 22.36
N LYS A 324 8.03 4.74 21.68
CA LYS A 324 8.18 5.97 20.89
C LYS A 324 8.65 7.14 21.75
N LEU A 325 8.24 7.19 23.02
CA LEU A 325 8.69 8.21 23.97
C LEU A 325 10.20 8.15 24.25
N ARG A 326 10.82 7.00 24.02
CA ARG A 326 12.27 6.80 24.17
C ARG A 326 13.03 7.01 22.86
N ILE A 327 12.32 7.13 21.71
CA ILE A 327 12.96 7.33 20.42
C ILE A 327 13.22 8.82 20.24
N GLY A 328 14.47 9.15 19.93
CA GLY A 328 14.89 10.46 19.45
C GLY A 328 14.83 10.53 17.92
N ALA A 329 16.00 10.69 17.30
CA ALA A 329 16.11 10.80 15.84
C ALA A 329 15.90 9.46 15.13
N THR A 330 15.30 9.52 13.94
CA THR A 330 15.27 8.38 13.01
C THR A 330 15.78 8.80 11.63
N HIS A 331 16.40 7.87 10.91
CA HIS A 331 16.89 8.11 9.56
C HIS A 331 16.49 6.96 8.64
N GLU A 332 15.68 7.24 7.63
CA GLU A 332 15.28 6.25 6.62
C GLU A 332 16.41 6.03 5.60
N LEU A 333 16.42 4.89 4.94
CA LEU A 333 17.42 4.58 3.93
C LEU A 333 17.26 5.52 2.73
N HIS A 334 18.30 6.33 2.48
CA HIS A 334 18.34 7.18 1.30
C HIS A 334 18.53 6.33 0.03
N THR A 335 17.68 6.54 -0.95
CA THR A 335 17.74 5.92 -2.28
C THR A 335 17.64 6.98 -3.36
N LYS A 336 18.30 6.78 -4.52
CA LYS A 336 18.21 7.70 -5.66
C LYS A 336 16.81 7.79 -6.26
N THR A 337 16.09 6.66 -6.27
CA THR A 337 14.69 6.58 -6.68
C THR A 337 13.88 6.29 -5.44
N VAL A 338 13.04 7.22 -5.07
CA VAL A 338 12.19 7.12 -3.89
C VAL A 338 10.92 6.36 -4.25
N ASP A 339 10.58 5.35 -3.45
CA ASP A 339 9.27 4.73 -3.45
C ASP A 339 8.47 5.32 -2.28
N ASN A 340 7.44 6.09 -2.57
CA ASN A 340 6.67 6.81 -1.57
C ASN A 340 6.02 5.87 -0.56
N ASN A 341 5.54 4.69 -0.97
CA ASN A 341 4.96 3.70 -0.06
C ASN A 341 6.00 3.21 0.96
N VAL A 342 7.24 3.01 0.52
CA VAL A 342 8.34 2.60 1.41
C VAL A 342 8.66 3.69 2.42
N GLN A 343 8.66 4.97 2.01
CA GLN A 343 8.92 6.09 2.91
C GLN A 343 7.79 6.25 3.94
N ILE A 344 6.53 6.22 3.49
CA ILE A 344 5.36 6.37 4.36
C ILE A 344 5.20 5.20 5.33
N GLN A 345 5.45 3.97 4.88
CA GLN A 345 5.38 2.77 5.72
C GLN A 345 6.68 2.51 6.51
N GLY A 346 7.69 3.33 6.32
CA GLY A 346 9.00 3.25 6.97
C GLY A 346 9.02 3.77 8.41
N LEU A 347 10.19 4.24 8.85
CA LEU A 347 10.40 4.71 10.23
C LEU A 347 9.46 5.84 10.63
N PRO A 348 9.24 6.90 9.83
CA PRO A 348 8.29 7.94 10.21
C PRO A 348 6.88 7.41 10.41
N GLY A 349 6.43 6.48 9.55
CA GLY A 349 5.13 5.83 9.70
C GLY A 349 5.02 4.97 10.97
N ARG A 350 6.12 4.45 11.47
CA ARG A 350 6.13 3.72 12.76
C ARG A 350 6.01 4.67 13.95
N MET A 351 6.42 5.93 13.77
CA MET A 351 6.27 6.97 14.80
C MET A 351 4.86 7.59 14.84
N SER A 352 4.05 7.43 13.80
CA SER A 352 2.64 7.85 13.79
C SER A 352 1.82 7.09 14.84
N GLY A 353 0.72 7.69 15.32
CA GLY A 353 -0.20 7.06 16.28
C GLY A 353 -0.83 8.02 17.28
N TYR A 354 -1.36 7.48 18.37
CA TYR A 354 -2.17 8.20 19.35
C TYR A 354 -1.34 8.74 20.52
N TRP A 355 -0.51 9.73 20.26
CA TRP A 355 0.36 10.37 21.25
C TRP A 355 0.60 11.87 20.99
N ARG A 356 -0.33 12.50 20.24
CA ARG A 356 -0.31 13.95 19.95
C ARG A 356 -0.19 14.79 21.21
N GLU A 357 -1.00 14.50 22.23
CA GLU A 357 -1.03 15.26 23.48
C GLU A 357 0.34 15.28 24.17
N ILE A 358 1.09 14.18 24.10
CA ILE A 358 2.42 14.06 24.68
C ILE A 358 3.41 14.97 23.94
N ILE A 359 3.33 15.02 22.60
CA ILE A 359 4.18 15.93 21.80
C ILE A 359 3.80 17.40 22.07
N GLU A 360 2.53 17.72 22.09
CA GLU A 360 2.02 19.07 22.36
C GLU A 360 2.32 19.54 23.79
N SER A 361 2.49 18.62 24.75
CA SER A 361 2.97 18.94 26.11
C SER A 361 4.47 19.21 26.19
N GLY A 362 5.18 19.23 25.05
CA GLY A 362 6.58 19.59 24.97
C GLY A 362 7.55 18.41 24.95
N HIS A 363 7.06 17.17 24.77
CA HIS A 363 7.96 16.02 24.64
C HIS A 363 8.81 16.14 23.38
N LYS A 364 10.14 16.19 23.54
CA LYS A 364 11.08 16.28 22.43
C LYS A 364 11.17 14.94 21.70
N THR A 365 11.01 14.96 20.38
CA THR A 365 11.18 13.81 19.49
C THR A 365 11.67 14.26 18.11
N GLY A 366 12.24 13.34 17.32
CA GLY A 366 12.78 13.66 15.99
C GLY A 366 14.22 14.20 16.03
N PRO A 367 14.77 14.70 14.93
CA PRO A 367 14.16 14.69 13.59
C PRO A 367 13.92 13.28 13.05
N TYR A 368 12.85 13.15 12.24
CA TYR A 368 12.60 11.94 11.45
C TYR A 368 13.00 12.21 10.01
N ARG A 369 14.19 11.74 9.63
CA ARG A 369 14.74 11.95 8.30
C ARG A 369 14.16 10.97 7.30
N THR A 370 13.51 11.52 6.28
CA THR A 370 12.89 10.80 5.16
C THR A 370 12.78 11.72 3.94
N SER A 371 12.23 11.27 2.83
CA SER A 371 11.91 12.15 1.70
C SER A 371 10.73 13.06 2.04
N ILE A 372 10.98 14.36 2.12
CA ILE A 372 9.92 15.37 2.33
C ILE A 372 8.93 15.34 1.16
N ASP A 373 9.42 15.25 -0.08
CA ASP A 373 8.56 15.16 -1.26
C ASP A 373 7.61 13.97 -1.21
N ALA A 374 8.09 12.80 -0.75
CA ALA A 374 7.24 11.62 -0.60
C ALA A 374 6.11 11.85 0.41
N VAL A 375 6.39 12.56 1.51
CA VAL A 375 5.38 12.91 2.52
C VAL A 375 4.36 13.90 1.96
N ILE A 376 4.81 14.93 1.26
CA ILE A 376 3.94 15.95 0.65
C ILE A 376 3.03 15.30 -0.41
N GLU A 377 3.58 14.47 -1.27
CA GLU A 377 2.80 13.75 -2.30
C GLU A 377 1.78 12.79 -1.66
N TYR A 378 2.18 12.07 -0.61
CA TYR A 378 1.26 11.20 0.13
C TYR A 378 0.09 11.97 0.75
N GLU A 379 0.35 13.11 1.39
CA GLU A 379 -0.70 13.93 1.99
C GLU A 379 -1.72 14.43 0.93
N LYS A 380 -1.25 14.83 -0.25
CA LYS A 380 -2.11 15.23 -1.37
C LYS A 380 -2.97 14.07 -1.86
N VAL A 381 -2.35 12.93 -2.11
CA VAL A 381 -3.04 11.73 -2.62
C VAL A 381 -3.99 11.14 -1.59
N TYR A 382 -3.69 11.26 -0.30
CA TYR A 382 -4.62 10.82 0.75
C TYR A 382 -5.93 11.60 0.72
N LEU A 383 -5.88 12.90 0.41
CA LEU A 383 -7.06 13.76 0.31
C LEU A 383 -7.84 13.57 -1.00
N ASP A 384 -7.14 13.22 -2.08
CA ASP A 384 -7.73 12.99 -3.41
C ASP A 384 -7.00 11.79 -4.07
N PRO A 385 -7.37 10.56 -3.69
CA PRO A 385 -6.65 9.35 -4.13
C PRO A 385 -6.84 9.01 -5.61
N LEU A 386 -7.88 9.54 -6.26
CA LEU A 386 -8.16 9.32 -7.68
C LEU A 386 -7.79 10.52 -8.55
N GLY A 387 -7.29 11.60 -7.95
CA GLY A 387 -6.85 12.80 -8.65
C GLY A 387 -5.56 12.62 -9.44
N ASP A 388 -5.24 13.60 -10.28
CA ASP A 388 -4.01 13.65 -11.11
C ASP A 388 -2.73 13.96 -10.30
N ASN A 389 -2.67 13.53 -9.05
CA ASN A 389 -1.51 13.78 -8.19
C ASN A 389 -0.32 12.88 -8.57
N PRO A 390 0.88 13.45 -8.73
CA PRO A 390 2.06 12.65 -8.98
C PRO A 390 2.46 11.88 -7.71
N TYR A 391 2.25 10.56 -7.71
CA TYR A 391 2.60 9.69 -6.60
C TYR A 391 3.42 8.51 -7.08
N GLN A 392 4.63 8.34 -6.55
CA GLN A 392 5.49 7.21 -6.87
C GLN A 392 5.32 6.09 -5.85
N THR A 393 4.77 4.98 -6.30
CA THR A 393 4.65 3.75 -5.50
C THR A 393 5.03 2.53 -6.33
N PHE A 394 5.27 1.43 -5.65
CA PHE A 394 5.51 0.16 -6.32
C PHE A 394 4.31 -0.24 -7.20
N GLY A 395 4.54 -0.44 -8.49
CA GLY A 395 3.48 -0.71 -9.47
C GLY A 395 2.98 0.53 -10.22
N PHE A 396 3.33 1.75 -9.78
CA PHE A 396 3.14 2.96 -10.56
C PHE A 396 4.49 3.54 -10.98
N LYS A 397 4.53 4.12 -12.15
CA LYS A 397 5.69 4.88 -12.63
C LYS A 397 5.25 6.29 -12.98
N LYS A 398 6.04 7.26 -12.55
CA LYS A 398 5.94 8.62 -13.01
C LYS A 398 6.60 8.71 -14.39
N ASN A 399 5.84 9.02 -15.42
CA ASN A 399 6.43 9.28 -16.73
C ASN A 399 7.12 10.65 -16.77
N SER A 400 7.85 10.98 -17.86
CA SER A 400 8.58 12.24 -17.99
C SER A 400 7.69 13.49 -17.96
N ARG A 401 6.36 13.35 -18.10
CA ARG A 401 5.37 14.42 -17.99
C ARG A 401 4.79 14.53 -16.58
N GLY A 402 5.29 13.75 -15.63
CA GLY A 402 4.81 13.74 -14.26
C GLY A 402 3.52 12.94 -14.03
N LYS A 403 2.91 12.34 -15.07
CA LYS A 403 1.70 11.51 -14.91
C LYS A 403 2.07 10.15 -14.31
N ILE A 404 1.24 9.68 -13.40
CA ILE A 404 1.32 8.32 -12.87
C ILE A 404 0.78 7.36 -13.92
N THR A 405 1.51 6.27 -14.16
CA THR A 405 1.07 5.16 -15.01
C THR A 405 1.20 3.86 -14.23
N GLN A 406 0.14 3.08 -14.20
CA GLN A 406 0.17 1.76 -13.59
C GLN A 406 1.04 0.81 -14.41
N THR A 407 1.93 0.08 -13.74
CA THR A 407 2.88 -0.83 -14.40
C THR A 407 2.60 -2.31 -14.12
N THR A 408 1.77 -2.62 -13.15
CA THR A 408 1.39 -3.98 -12.78
C THR A 408 -0.12 -4.11 -12.71
N VAL A 409 -0.63 -5.26 -13.12
CA VAL A 409 -2.04 -5.61 -12.93
C VAL A 409 -2.23 -5.96 -11.46
N THR A 410 -3.27 -5.43 -10.86
CA THR A 410 -3.62 -5.76 -9.48
C THR A 410 -4.42 -7.06 -9.41
N LEU A 411 -4.44 -7.62 -8.22
CA LEU A 411 -5.24 -8.77 -7.84
C LEU A 411 -6.76 -8.57 -8.03
N LEU A 412 -7.23 -7.33 -7.92
CA LEU A 412 -8.64 -7.02 -7.65
C LEU A 412 -9.52 -6.97 -8.91
N ASN A 413 -9.25 -7.81 -9.90
CA ASN A 413 -10.10 -7.94 -11.07
C ASN A 413 -11.21 -8.95 -10.79
N PRO A 414 -12.49 -8.52 -10.77
CA PRO A 414 -13.60 -9.46 -10.65
C PRO A 414 -13.67 -10.36 -11.89
N VAL A 415 -14.06 -11.60 -11.67
CA VAL A 415 -14.33 -12.57 -12.73
C VAL A 415 -15.85 -12.64 -12.95
N HIS A 416 -16.29 -12.77 -14.20
CA HIS A 416 -17.71 -12.89 -14.57
C HIS A 416 -18.62 -11.74 -14.09
N ILE A 417 -18.15 -10.50 -14.29
CA ILE A 417 -18.92 -9.30 -13.92
C ILE A 417 -19.91 -8.85 -15.01
N GLU A 418 -20.16 -9.66 -16.03
CA GLU A 418 -20.82 -9.34 -17.29
C GLU A 418 -22.22 -8.70 -17.15
N ASN A 419 -22.88 -8.86 -16.02
CA ASN A 419 -24.22 -8.33 -15.77
C ASN A 419 -24.27 -7.16 -14.78
N LEU A 420 -23.13 -6.65 -14.33
CA LEU A 420 -23.09 -5.49 -13.46
C LEU A 420 -23.01 -4.22 -14.32
N ILE A 421 -23.94 -3.32 -14.09
CA ILE A 421 -23.84 -1.97 -14.64
C ILE A 421 -22.56 -1.37 -14.08
N ALA A 422 -21.54 -1.28 -14.91
CA ALA A 422 -20.32 -0.54 -14.56
C ALA A 422 -20.78 0.87 -14.14
N ILE A 423 -20.32 1.36 -13.02
CA ILE A 423 -20.37 2.79 -12.78
C ILE A 423 -19.52 3.36 -13.91
N ASP A 424 -20.13 4.15 -14.79
CA ASP A 424 -19.44 4.95 -15.79
C ASP A 424 -18.58 5.98 -15.06
N LEU A 425 -17.47 5.53 -14.50
CA LEU A 425 -16.32 6.41 -14.37
C LEU A 425 -15.89 6.65 -15.81
N PRO A 426 -15.84 7.89 -16.29
CA PRO A 426 -15.38 8.16 -17.63
C PRO A 426 -14.04 7.47 -17.79
N GLU A 427 -13.95 6.49 -18.71
CA GLU A 427 -12.66 5.96 -19.10
C GLU A 427 -11.76 7.15 -19.38
N PRO A 428 -10.54 7.19 -18.85
CA PRO A 428 -9.63 8.28 -19.15
C PRO A 428 -9.58 8.41 -20.67
N GLU A 429 -9.98 9.54 -21.17
CA GLU A 429 -10.15 9.76 -22.60
C GLU A 429 -8.84 9.38 -23.30
N LYS A 430 -8.89 8.36 -24.17
CA LYS A 430 -7.70 7.93 -24.87
C LYS A 430 -7.13 9.09 -25.64
N THR A 431 -5.90 9.43 -25.32
CA THR A 431 -5.20 10.53 -25.96
C THR A 431 -4.65 10.16 -27.34
N TYR A 432 -4.83 8.90 -27.76
CA TYR A 432 -4.38 8.40 -29.05
C TYR A 432 -5.53 7.82 -29.88
N ASP A 433 -5.27 7.70 -31.18
CA ASP A 433 -6.13 7.05 -32.15
C ASP A 433 -5.32 6.11 -33.05
N ILE A 434 -5.98 5.25 -33.80
CA ILE A 434 -5.35 4.22 -34.62
C ILE A 434 -5.90 4.30 -36.04
N SER A 435 -5.01 4.26 -37.04
CA SER A 435 -5.36 4.18 -38.46
C SER A 435 -4.72 2.98 -39.15
N GLY A 436 -5.35 2.47 -40.18
CA GLY A 436 -4.95 1.26 -40.91
C GLY A 436 -5.97 0.12 -40.78
N PRO A 437 -5.64 -1.14 -41.13
CA PRO A 437 -4.28 -1.61 -41.46
C PRO A 437 -3.81 -1.26 -42.87
N PHE A 438 -2.55 -0.91 -43.00
CA PHE A 438 -1.87 -0.62 -44.27
C PHE A 438 -1.09 -1.84 -44.75
N GLU A 439 -0.96 -1.98 -46.09
CA GLU A 439 -0.26 -3.14 -46.70
C GLU A 439 1.24 -3.12 -46.41
N ASP A 440 1.84 -1.94 -46.37
CA ASP A 440 3.27 -1.76 -46.18
C ASP A 440 3.59 -0.48 -45.41
N THR A 441 4.85 -0.33 -45.00
CA THR A 441 5.31 0.85 -44.25
C THR A 441 5.29 2.14 -45.09
N THR A 442 5.37 2.05 -46.42
CA THR A 442 5.35 3.19 -47.33
C THR A 442 3.97 3.83 -47.36
N SER A 443 2.95 2.99 -47.48
CA SER A 443 1.53 3.41 -47.42
C SER A 443 1.18 4.02 -46.06
N ALA A 444 1.68 3.44 -44.97
CA ALA A 444 1.50 3.96 -43.62
C ALA A 444 2.18 5.33 -43.43
N LYS A 445 3.40 5.51 -43.94
CA LYS A 445 4.13 6.79 -43.92
C LYS A 445 3.40 7.85 -44.73
N LYS A 446 3.01 7.51 -45.95
CA LYS A 446 2.22 8.44 -46.81
C LYS A 446 0.96 8.94 -46.09
N TRP A 447 0.24 8.03 -45.43
CA TRP A 447 -0.92 8.40 -44.65
C TRP A 447 -0.55 9.38 -43.49
N CYS A 448 0.57 9.15 -42.78
CA CYS A 448 1.04 10.07 -41.73
C CYS A 448 1.31 11.47 -42.31
N ASP A 449 2.02 11.57 -43.43
CA ASP A 449 2.36 12.84 -44.09
C ASP A 449 1.12 13.61 -44.49
N GLU A 450 0.10 12.91 -44.94
CA GLU A 450 -1.17 13.53 -45.38
C GLU A 450 -2.09 13.92 -44.23
N ASN A 451 -2.07 13.20 -43.10
CA ASN A 451 -3.10 13.29 -42.06
C ASN A 451 -2.63 13.80 -40.70
N LEU A 452 -1.30 13.86 -40.46
CA LEU A 452 -0.76 14.27 -39.16
C LEU A 452 0.07 15.55 -39.28
N ASN A 453 -0.06 16.41 -38.26
CA ASN A 453 0.69 17.66 -38.15
C ASN A 453 2.12 17.52 -37.64
N SER A 454 2.46 16.36 -37.07
CA SER A 454 3.76 16.17 -36.44
C SER A 454 4.80 15.59 -37.39
N GLU A 455 6.03 16.01 -37.21
CA GLU A 455 7.16 15.19 -37.58
C GLU A 455 7.13 13.89 -36.79
N TYR A 456 6.68 12.82 -37.41
CA TYR A 456 6.82 11.48 -36.81
C TYR A 456 8.31 11.17 -36.72
N GLY A 457 8.75 10.77 -35.54
CA GLY A 457 10.17 10.48 -35.30
C GLY A 457 10.71 9.46 -36.28
N SER A 458 11.49 9.91 -37.23
CA SER A 458 12.05 9.11 -38.32
C SER A 458 12.90 7.93 -37.86
N SER A 459 13.44 7.98 -36.66
CA SER A 459 14.35 6.96 -36.11
C SER A 459 13.67 5.65 -35.68
N THR A 460 12.36 5.60 -35.62
CA THR A 460 11.63 4.42 -35.13
C THR A 460 10.89 3.64 -36.23
N HIS A 461 10.93 4.12 -37.45
CA HIS A 461 10.30 3.49 -38.60
C HIS A 461 11.31 2.64 -39.37
N GLY A 462 11.96 1.67 -38.68
CA GLY A 462 12.81 0.72 -39.35
C GLY A 462 12.02 -0.16 -40.32
N THR A 463 12.72 -0.68 -41.34
CA THR A 463 12.20 -1.77 -42.17
C THR A 463 11.96 -3.00 -41.31
N TYR A 464 10.87 -3.70 -41.56
CA TYR A 464 10.52 -4.95 -40.91
C TYR A 464 10.69 -6.11 -41.88
N ASN A 465 11.09 -7.27 -41.39
CA ASN A 465 11.10 -8.51 -42.13
C ASN A 465 9.66 -9.02 -42.34
N GLU A 466 9.50 -10.00 -43.24
CA GLU A 466 8.19 -10.63 -43.54
C GLU A 466 7.54 -11.26 -42.30
N ASP A 467 8.34 -11.73 -41.34
CA ASP A 467 7.88 -12.29 -40.06
C ASP A 467 7.49 -11.21 -39.02
N GLY A 468 7.58 -9.93 -39.39
CA GLY A 468 7.25 -8.80 -38.49
C GLY A 468 8.38 -8.46 -37.51
N THR A 469 9.57 -9.02 -37.68
CA THR A 469 10.74 -8.62 -36.90
C THR A 469 11.40 -7.38 -37.53
N LYS A 470 12.00 -6.51 -36.71
CA LYS A 470 12.72 -5.34 -37.19
C LYS A 470 14.08 -5.76 -37.77
N ASN A 471 14.42 -5.26 -38.96
CA ASN A 471 15.76 -5.45 -39.53
C ASN A 471 16.85 -4.90 -38.60
N LYS A 472 17.97 -5.59 -38.54
CA LYS A 472 19.08 -5.39 -37.61
C LYS A 472 19.85 -4.09 -37.92
N ILE A 473 19.25 -2.92 -37.61
CA ILE A 473 20.00 -1.64 -37.65
C ILE A 473 20.54 -1.30 -36.26
N SER A 474 19.96 -1.85 -35.18
CA SER A 474 20.33 -1.49 -33.79
C SER A 474 20.42 -2.70 -32.83
N GLY A 475 20.36 -3.90 -33.31
CA GLY A 475 20.40 -5.13 -32.47
C GLY A 475 19.10 -5.48 -31.77
N THR A 476 18.04 -4.65 -31.89
CA THR A 476 16.75 -4.87 -31.24
C THR A 476 15.71 -5.31 -32.26
N TYR A 477 15.04 -6.44 -31.99
CA TYR A 477 13.98 -6.99 -32.84
C TYR A 477 12.61 -6.68 -32.24
N ILE A 478 11.67 -6.15 -33.02
CA ILE A 478 10.29 -5.92 -32.63
C ILE A 478 9.41 -6.93 -33.37
N LYS A 479 8.77 -7.84 -32.65
CA LYS A 479 7.85 -8.83 -33.22
C LYS A 479 6.52 -8.17 -33.60
N ALA A 480 5.90 -8.67 -34.67
CA ALA A 480 4.53 -8.31 -35.02
C ALA A 480 3.56 -8.64 -33.90
N ARG A 481 2.57 -7.79 -33.73
CA ARG A 481 1.53 -7.94 -32.69
C ARG A 481 0.21 -8.36 -33.31
N SER A 482 -0.61 -9.03 -32.52
CA SER A 482 -1.98 -9.35 -32.92
C SER A 482 -2.79 -8.06 -33.09
N LEU A 483 -3.40 -7.89 -34.30
CA LEU A 483 -4.33 -6.82 -34.58
C LEU A 483 -5.48 -6.75 -33.54
N ILE A 484 -6.03 -7.92 -33.20
CA ILE A 484 -7.14 -8.03 -32.24
C ILE A 484 -6.76 -7.48 -30.86
N LYS A 485 -5.52 -7.73 -30.37
CA LYS A 485 -5.06 -7.22 -29.09
C LYS A 485 -4.94 -5.70 -29.08
N ILE A 486 -4.50 -5.11 -30.19
CA ILE A 486 -4.34 -3.65 -30.31
C ILE A 486 -5.71 -2.98 -30.46
N LEU A 487 -6.55 -3.46 -31.37
CA LEU A 487 -7.86 -2.86 -31.64
C LEU A 487 -8.84 -3.03 -30.49
N ASN A 488 -8.81 -4.14 -29.76
CA ASN A 488 -9.67 -4.38 -28.61
C ASN A 488 -9.16 -3.74 -27.32
N GLU A 489 -8.17 -2.83 -27.42
CA GLU A 489 -7.70 -2.02 -26.30
C GLU A 489 -7.10 -2.79 -25.11
N LYS A 490 -6.89 -4.08 -25.27
CA LYS A 490 -6.27 -4.95 -24.26
C LYS A 490 -4.74 -4.91 -24.28
N ASP A 491 -4.13 -4.20 -25.24
CA ASP A 491 -2.67 -4.05 -25.29
C ASP A 491 -2.22 -2.75 -24.61
N THR A 492 -1.95 -2.83 -23.31
CA THR A 492 -1.44 -1.72 -22.49
C THR A 492 -0.07 -1.16 -22.95
N ARG A 493 0.58 -1.82 -23.92
CA ARG A 493 1.85 -1.36 -24.49
C ARG A 493 1.67 -0.25 -25.52
N VAL A 494 0.44 0.10 -25.92
CA VAL A 494 0.19 1.17 -26.88
C VAL A 494 0.74 2.49 -26.37
N ASP A 495 0.56 2.80 -25.09
CA ASP A 495 1.11 4.02 -24.48
C ASP A 495 2.66 4.02 -24.52
N SER A 496 3.30 2.89 -24.24
CA SER A 496 4.75 2.77 -24.37
C SER A 496 5.23 2.88 -25.82
N ASP A 497 4.40 2.48 -26.77
CA ASP A 497 4.70 2.56 -28.19
C ASP A 497 4.74 4.00 -28.70
N LEU A 498 3.92 4.87 -28.16
CA LEU A 498 3.96 6.31 -28.45
C LEU A 498 5.16 7.01 -27.84
N GLY A 499 5.92 6.32 -26.97
CA GLY A 499 7.10 6.88 -26.33
C GLY A 499 6.77 8.01 -25.35
N TRP A 500 5.59 7.99 -24.74
CA TRP A 500 5.17 8.91 -23.69
C TRP A 500 6.19 8.84 -22.54
N GLY A 501 6.85 9.94 -22.31
CA GLY A 501 7.89 10.00 -21.29
C GLY A 501 9.33 9.91 -21.79
N THR A 502 9.57 9.75 -23.08
CA THR A 502 10.88 9.87 -23.69
C THR A 502 11.08 11.27 -24.32
N LYS A 503 12.30 11.59 -24.74
CA LYS A 503 12.73 12.92 -25.22
C LYS A 503 11.70 13.65 -26.08
N ALA A 504 11.60 14.97 -25.94
CA ALA A 504 10.73 15.83 -26.72
C ALA A 504 10.78 15.51 -28.22
N GLY A 505 9.61 15.37 -28.85
CA GLY A 505 9.46 15.09 -30.29
C GLY A 505 9.35 13.60 -30.67
N SER A 506 9.47 12.65 -29.73
CA SER A 506 9.47 11.22 -30.05
C SER A 506 8.14 10.49 -29.81
N GLY A 507 7.08 11.18 -29.42
CA GLY A 507 5.89 10.60 -28.83
C GLY A 507 4.60 10.67 -29.60
N TYR A 508 4.56 11.25 -30.79
CA TYR A 508 3.29 11.64 -31.41
C TYR A 508 2.70 10.62 -32.39
N SER A 509 3.50 9.78 -32.98
CA SER A 509 3.02 8.68 -33.83
C SER A 509 4.00 7.51 -33.91
N ARG A 510 3.47 6.31 -34.19
CA ARG A 510 4.26 5.09 -34.38
C ARG A 510 3.62 4.19 -35.42
N ILE A 511 4.41 3.71 -36.37
CA ILE A 511 4.00 2.63 -37.28
C ILE A 511 4.35 1.31 -36.62
N ARG A 512 3.38 0.40 -36.53
CA ARG A 512 3.53 -0.90 -35.86
C ARG A 512 3.18 -2.04 -36.79
N PRO A 513 4.06 -3.07 -36.88
CA PRO A 513 3.72 -4.31 -37.57
C PRO A 513 2.68 -5.08 -36.76
N ILE A 514 1.68 -5.59 -37.45
CA ILE A 514 0.62 -6.41 -36.88
C ILE A 514 0.39 -7.65 -37.72
N LEU A 515 -0.18 -8.69 -37.14
CA LEU A 515 -0.67 -9.86 -37.86
C LEU A 515 -2.18 -9.72 -38.04
N ASN A 516 -2.60 -9.72 -39.29
CA ASN A 516 -4.00 -9.79 -39.69
C ASN A 516 -4.25 -11.13 -40.38
N GLY A 517 -4.65 -12.14 -39.61
CA GLY A 517 -4.52 -13.53 -40.00
C GLY A 517 -3.03 -13.89 -40.13
N ASP A 518 -2.63 -14.50 -41.24
CA ASP A 518 -1.25 -14.88 -41.53
C ASP A 518 -0.47 -13.78 -42.30
N LYS A 519 -1.10 -12.62 -42.55
CA LYS A 519 -0.49 -11.54 -43.31
C LYS A 519 0.04 -10.44 -42.42
N LEU A 520 1.30 -10.03 -42.69
CA LEU A 520 1.87 -8.85 -42.06
C LEU A 520 1.22 -7.58 -42.63
N LYS A 521 0.73 -6.73 -41.76
CA LYS A 521 0.16 -5.40 -42.03
C LYS A 521 0.76 -4.38 -41.08
N TYR A 522 0.37 -3.11 -41.24
CA TYR A 522 0.89 -2.02 -40.39
C TYR A 522 -0.25 -1.14 -39.89
N LEU A 523 -0.17 -0.74 -38.63
CA LEU A 523 -1.02 0.28 -38.03
C LEU A 523 -0.24 1.54 -37.75
N VAL A 524 -0.89 2.68 -37.85
CA VAL A 524 -0.41 3.97 -37.35
C VAL A 524 -1.13 4.25 -36.04
N ILE A 525 -0.40 4.36 -34.95
CA ILE A 525 -0.90 4.80 -33.63
C ILE A 525 -0.39 6.22 -33.43
N TYR A 526 -1.30 7.18 -33.17
CA TYR A 526 -0.95 8.59 -33.11
C TYR A 526 -1.71 9.33 -32.02
N ASP A 527 -1.12 10.43 -31.52
CA ASP A 527 -1.79 11.33 -30.57
C ASP A 527 -2.93 12.08 -31.30
N LYS A 528 -4.14 12.08 -30.74
CA LYS A 528 -5.34 12.73 -31.32
C LYS A 528 -5.10 14.21 -31.63
N THR A 529 -4.27 14.90 -30.85
CA THR A 529 -3.92 16.31 -31.09
C THR A 529 -3.10 16.53 -32.36
N GLN A 530 -2.58 15.46 -32.96
CA GLN A 530 -1.75 15.52 -34.16
C GLN A 530 -2.53 15.33 -35.47
N LYS A 531 -3.79 15.00 -35.41
CA LYS A 531 -4.64 14.88 -36.59
C LYS A 531 -4.84 16.24 -37.24
N LYS A 532 -4.63 16.34 -38.58
CA LYS A 532 -4.91 17.54 -39.40
C LYS A 532 -6.38 17.81 -39.45
#